data_1e385d747c4e9c1a3b591987b8febf1b
#
_entry.id   1e385d747c4e9c1a3b591987b8febf1b
#
_cell.length_a   1.000
_cell.length_b   1.000
_cell.length_c   1.000
_cell.angle_alpha   90.00
_cell.angle_beta   90.00
_cell.angle_gamma   90.00
#
_symmetry.space_group_name_H-M   'P 1'
#
loop_
_entity.id
_entity.type
_entity.pdbx_description
1 polymer ?
#
loop_
_entity_poly.entity_id
_entity_poly.type
_entity_poly.pdbx_seq_one_letter_code
_entity_poly.pdbx_strand_id
1 'polypeptide(L)'
;MQRIKLKENMLGMTKEQEQVTIIEIDRSQSPTQYLVTNGTQTKTLTYSDFDTNSIIFATPRQKAFIEKLEKRHQTTFNGKTLTELSQFINQYT
;
A
#
# COMPACT_ATOMS: atom_id res chain seq x y z
N MET A 1 17.68 -1.73 7.40
CA MET A 1 16.42 -1.85 6.66
C MET A 1 15.57 -0.64 6.96
N GLN A 2 15.09 0.03 5.91
CA GLN A 2 14.25 1.20 6.12
C GLN A 2 12.82 0.78 6.39
N ARG A 3 12.24 1.43 7.40
CA ARG A 3 10.83 1.23 7.73
C ARG A 3 9.97 2.00 6.74
N ILE A 4 8.93 1.36 6.21
CA ILE A 4 7.99 2.00 5.32
C ILE A 4 7.16 3.01 6.13
N LYS A 5 7.06 4.23 5.64
CA LYS A 5 6.25 5.25 6.28
C LYS A 5 4.81 5.12 5.81
N LEU A 6 3.94 4.69 6.70
CA LEU A 6 2.53 4.49 6.40
C LEU A 6 1.77 5.83 6.51
N LYS A 7 0.86 6.05 5.59
CA LYS A 7 0.04 7.26 5.53
C LYS A 7 -1.41 6.88 5.27
N GLU A 8 -2.31 7.80 5.55
CA GLU A 8 -3.72 7.64 5.23
C GLU A 8 -3.91 7.47 3.74
N ASN A 9 -4.92 6.67 3.37
CA ASN A 9 -5.30 6.34 1.99
C ASN A 9 -4.28 5.47 1.26
N MET A 10 -3.26 4.96 1.93
CA MET A 10 -2.34 4.01 1.31
C MET A 10 -2.97 2.62 1.23
N LEU A 11 -2.70 1.94 0.12
CA LEU A 11 -3.00 0.52 0.01
C LEU A 11 -1.88 -0.29 0.65
N GLY A 12 -2.25 -1.33 1.38
CA GLY A 12 -1.31 -2.23 2.00
C GLY A 12 -1.86 -3.63 2.02
N MET A 13 -1.09 -4.55 2.57
CA MET A 13 -1.51 -5.94 2.72
C MET A 13 -1.11 -6.45 4.10
N THR A 14 -1.95 -7.26 4.69
CA THR A 14 -1.66 -7.87 5.97
C THR A 14 -0.82 -9.12 5.79
N LYS A 15 -0.27 -9.65 6.89
CA LYS A 15 0.46 -10.91 6.86
C LYS A 15 -0.42 -12.09 6.43
N GLU A 16 -1.72 -11.92 6.51
CA GLU A 16 -2.69 -12.91 6.06
C GLU A 16 -3.02 -12.77 4.57
N GLN A 17 -2.30 -11.91 3.86
CA GLN A 17 -2.48 -11.66 2.42
C GLN A 17 -3.80 -10.98 2.10
N GLU A 18 -4.33 -10.20 3.04
CA GLU A 18 -5.53 -9.40 2.82
C GLU A 18 -5.15 -7.98 2.40
N GLN A 19 -5.66 -7.54 1.28
CA GLN A 19 -5.42 -6.18 0.80
C GLN A 19 -6.35 -5.21 1.54
N VAL A 20 -5.76 -4.16 2.11
CA VAL A 20 -6.50 -3.17 2.90
C VAL A 20 -6.07 -1.76 2.53
N THR A 21 -6.95 -0.80 2.83
CA THR A 21 -6.65 0.63 2.68
C THR A 21 -6.62 1.26 4.06
N ILE A 22 -5.56 2.02 4.35
CA ILE A 22 -5.44 2.73 5.62
C ILE A 22 -6.36 3.95 5.58
N ILE A 23 -7.31 4.01 6.53
CA ILE A 23 -8.28 5.10 6.62
C ILE A 23 -7.78 6.17 7.58
N GLU A 24 -7.28 5.77 8.74
CA GLU A 24 -6.89 6.67 9.80
C GLU A 24 -5.72 6.09 10.58
N ILE A 25 -4.86 6.96 11.08
CA ILE A 25 -3.69 6.56 11.88
C ILE A 25 -3.78 7.26 13.24
N ASP A 26 -3.80 6.47 14.30
CA ASP A 26 -3.83 6.97 15.68
C ASP A 26 -2.45 6.83 16.30
N ARG A 27 -1.72 7.93 16.34
CA ARG A 27 -0.37 7.96 16.89
C ARG A 27 -0.34 8.22 18.39
N SER A 28 -1.51 8.43 19.00
CA SER A 28 -1.59 8.59 20.45
C SER A 28 -1.46 7.27 21.19
N GLN A 29 -1.61 6.17 20.47
CA GLN A 29 -1.44 4.82 21.02
C GLN A 29 0.00 4.33 20.89
N SER A 30 0.41 3.46 21.77
CA SER A 30 1.73 2.82 21.73
C SER A 30 1.52 1.30 21.83
N PRO A 31 1.70 0.53 20.73
CA PRO A 31 2.10 0.97 19.38
C PRO A 31 1.02 1.76 18.65
N THR A 32 1.42 2.49 17.61
CA THR A 32 0.51 3.23 16.75
C THR A 32 -0.55 2.31 16.15
N GLN A 33 -1.79 2.77 16.14
CA GLN A 33 -2.92 2.01 15.61
C GLN A 33 -3.29 2.51 14.21
N TYR A 34 -3.59 1.57 13.32
CA TYR A 34 -3.99 1.88 11.95
C TYR A 34 -5.39 1.34 11.71
N LEU A 35 -6.33 2.23 11.43
CA LEU A 35 -7.68 1.83 11.05
C LEU A 35 -7.68 1.57 9.55
N VAL A 36 -8.04 0.36 9.17
CA VAL A 36 -7.99 -0.07 7.77
C VAL A 36 -9.32 -0.67 7.34
N THR A 37 -9.56 -0.68 6.05
CA THR A 37 -10.75 -1.33 5.47
C THR A 37 -10.36 -2.20 4.30
N ASN A 38 -11.06 -3.34 4.16
CA ASN A 38 -10.93 -4.19 2.98
C ASN A 38 -12.06 -3.96 1.96
N GLY A 39 -12.86 -2.90 2.17
CA GLY A 39 -14.00 -2.58 1.34
C GLY A 39 -15.34 -3.02 1.92
N THR A 40 -15.34 -4.02 2.82
CA THR A 40 -16.56 -4.50 3.46
C THR A 40 -16.51 -4.37 4.97
N GLN A 41 -15.33 -4.45 5.57
CA GLN A 41 -15.14 -4.36 7.01
C GLN A 41 -14.00 -3.43 7.34
N THR A 42 -14.04 -2.86 8.55
CA THR A 42 -12.94 -2.08 9.10
C THR A 42 -12.25 -2.88 10.22
N LYS A 43 -10.94 -2.71 10.33
CA LYS A 43 -10.13 -3.36 11.35
C LYS A 43 -9.12 -2.38 11.91
N THR A 44 -8.65 -2.63 13.13
CA THR A 44 -7.55 -1.86 13.70
C THR A 44 -6.32 -2.76 13.74
N LEU A 45 -5.24 -2.29 13.13
CA LEU A 45 -3.98 -3.04 13.03
C LEU A 45 -2.82 -2.22 13.57
N THR A 46 -1.71 -2.91 13.86
CA THR A 46 -0.45 -2.26 14.17
C THR A 46 0.52 -2.45 13.00
N TYR A 47 1.66 -1.75 13.03
CA TYR A 47 2.66 -1.88 11.96
C TYR A 47 3.09 -3.33 11.74
N SER A 48 3.22 -4.10 12.83
CA SER A 48 3.66 -5.50 12.74
C SER A 48 2.64 -6.42 12.05
N ASP A 49 1.40 -5.97 11.91
CA ASP A 49 0.36 -6.76 11.23
C ASP A 49 0.43 -6.65 9.72
N PHE A 50 1.22 -5.71 9.19
CA PHE A 50 1.41 -5.53 7.76
C PHE A 50 2.58 -6.36 7.25
N ASP A 51 2.43 -6.92 6.06
CA ASP A 51 3.52 -7.60 5.38
C ASP A 51 4.26 -6.59 4.50
N THR A 52 5.35 -6.04 5.02
CA THR A 52 6.10 -5.00 4.33
C THR A 52 7.09 -5.56 3.30
N ASN A 53 7.21 -6.88 3.19
CA ASN A 53 8.12 -7.52 2.24
C ASN A 53 7.43 -7.90 0.93
N SER A 54 6.12 -8.13 0.98
CA SER A 54 5.37 -8.68 -0.16
C SER A 54 4.45 -7.66 -0.82
N ILE A 55 4.48 -6.37 -0.39
CA ILE A 55 3.38 -5.49 -0.75
C ILE A 55 3.78 -4.12 -1.19
N ILE A 56 2.88 -3.59 -2.01
CA ILE A 56 2.94 -2.22 -2.47
C ILE A 56 2.14 -1.36 -1.51
N PHE A 57 2.84 -0.56 -0.72
CA PHE A 57 2.19 0.52 0.00
C PHE A 57 2.23 1.74 -0.92
N ALA A 58 1.15 1.97 -1.64
CA ALA A 58 1.06 3.06 -2.59
C ALA A 58 0.23 4.20 -2.03
N THR A 59 0.72 5.42 -2.17
CA THR A 59 -0.06 6.61 -1.88
C THR A 59 -1.09 6.81 -2.98
N PRO A 60 -2.17 7.59 -2.74
CA PRO A 60 -3.14 7.89 -3.81
C PRO A 60 -2.48 8.48 -5.05
N ARG A 61 -1.44 9.29 -4.86
CA ARG A 61 -0.69 9.89 -5.96
C ARG A 61 0.03 8.83 -6.79
N GLN A 62 0.70 7.88 -6.13
CA GLN A 62 1.37 6.78 -6.81
C GLN A 62 0.38 5.87 -7.52
N LYS A 63 -0.74 5.60 -6.89
CA LYS A 63 -1.80 4.78 -7.48
C LYS A 63 -2.34 5.43 -8.76
N ALA A 64 -2.62 6.73 -8.72
CA ALA A 64 -3.10 7.47 -9.88
C ALA A 64 -2.04 7.46 -11.00
N PHE A 65 -0.77 7.58 -10.65
CA PHE A 65 0.32 7.54 -11.62
C PHE A 65 0.41 6.18 -12.30
N ILE A 66 0.27 5.10 -11.53
CA ILE A 66 0.27 3.75 -12.08
C ILE A 66 -0.90 3.56 -13.04
N GLU A 67 -2.09 3.97 -12.66
CA GLU A 67 -3.28 3.88 -13.51
C GLU A 67 -3.07 4.63 -14.83
N LYS A 68 -2.44 5.80 -14.75
CA LYS A 68 -2.13 6.58 -15.94
C LYS A 68 -1.16 5.85 -16.85
N LEU A 69 -0.13 5.24 -16.30
CA LEU A 69 0.85 4.46 -17.08
C LEU A 69 0.21 3.22 -17.70
N GLU A 70 -0.60 2.51 -16.95
CA GLU A 70 -1.31 1.33 -17.45
C GLU A 70 -2.17 1.69 -18.66
N LYS A 71 -2.91 2.76 -18.55
CA LYS A 71 -3.80 3.22 -19.62
C LYS A 71 -3.02 3.69 -20.84
N ARG A 72 -1.95 4.45 -20.59
CA ARG A 72 -1.13 5.02 -21.67
C ARG A 72 -0.42 3.95 -22.49
N HIS A 73 0.07 2.89 -21.81
CA HIS A 73 0.86 1.84 -22.45
C HIS A 73 0.08 0.55 -22.67
N GLN A 74 -1.23 0.57 -22.40
CA GLN A 74 -2.12 -0.58 -22.56
C GLN A 74 -1.56 -1.82 -21.86
N THR A 75 -1.11 -1.65 -20.63
CA THR A 75 -0.52 -2.70 -19.83
C THR A 75 -1.18 -2.72 -18.45
N THR A 76 -0.89 -3.76 -17.67
CA THR A 76 -1.41 -3.89 -16.32
C THR A 76 -0.24 -4.14 -15.36
N PHE A 77 -0.24 -3.41 -14.24
CA PHE A 77 0.76 -3.64 -13.21
C PHE A 77 0.29 -4.80 -12.30
N ASN A 78 1.06 -5.88 -12.29
CA ASN A 78 0.76 -7.06 -11.49
C ASN A 78 1.77 -7.30 -10.37
N GLY A 79 2.63 -6.32 -10.09
CA GLY A 79 3.62 -6.43 -9.05
C GLY A 79 3.04 -6.38 -7.65
N LYS A 80 3.77 -6.92 -6.69
CA LYS A 80 3.33 -7.00 -5.29
C LYS A 80 4.32 -6.34 -4.32
N THR A 81 5.45 -5.86 -4.80
CA THR A 81 6.47 -5.28 -3.93
C THR A 81 6.79 -3.85 -4.36
N LEU A 82 7.40 -3.09 -3.45
CA LEU A 82 7.85 -1.73 -3.77
C LEU A 82 8.93 -1.74 -4.86
N THR A 83 9.77 -2.76 -4.87
CA THR A 83 10.79 -2.93 -5.91
C THR A 83 10.14 -3.10 -7.28
N GLU A 84 9.12 -3.93 -7.37
CA GLU A 84 8.40 -4.14 -8.62
C GLU A 84 7.69 -2.87 -9.07
N LEU A 85 7.14 -2.10 -8.13
CA LEU A 85 6.51 -0.83 -8.42
C LEU A 85 7.51 0.16 -9.03
N SER A 86 8.68 0.26 -8.42
CA SER A 86 9.75 1.13 -8.92
C SER A 86 10.21 0.70 -10.31
N GLN A 87 10.35 -0.60 -10.55
CA GLN A 87 10.73 -1.13 -11.85
C GLN A 87 9.68 -0.81 -12.91
N PHE A 88 8.42 -0.96 -12.56
CA PHE A 88 7.31 -0.64 -13.48
C PHE A 88 7.33 0.84 -13.86
N ILE A 89 7.47 1.71 -12.88
CA ILE A 89 7.54 3.15 -13.13
C ILE A 89 8.73 3.49 -14.03
N ASN A 90 9.91 2.95 -13.73
CA ASN A 90 11.11 3.21 -14.51
C ASN A 90 11.01 2.66 -15.92
N GLN A 91 10.32 1.56 -16.12
CA GLN A 91 10.15 0.96 -17.43
C GLN A 91 9.34 1.86 -18.38
N TYR A 92 8.38 2.59 -17.84
CA TYR A 92 7.44 3.39 -18.64
C TYR A 92 7.65 4.91 -18.50
N THR A 93 8.68 5.31 -17.80
CA THR A 93 9.08 6.73 -17.73
C THR A 93 10.51 6.89 -18.21
#